data_936137dc635c73c9b53988a8d822a3f9
#
_entry.id   936137dc635c73c9b53988a8d822a3f9
#
_cell.length_a   1.000
_cell.length_b   1.000
_cell.length_c   1.000
_cell.angle_alpha   90.00
_cell.angle_beta   90.00
_cell.angle_gamma   90.00
#
_symmetry.space_group_name_H-M   'P 1'
#
loop_
_entity.id
_entity.type
_entity.pdbx_description
1 polymer ?
#
loop_
_entity_poly.entity_id
_entity_poly.type
_entity_poly.pdbx_seq_one_letter_code
_entity_poly.pdbx_strand_id
1 'polypeptide(L)'
;FKYVSSNGSDINQEFLMLEFDLRATAVDGSNQQTRTFGGMRGTCRQMGLEYFDKYEIMANANRIGEQAIELLDAEDCPTGEMDVVIAPDQMMLQIHESIGHALEVDRILGDERNYAGWSFVKLEDFGTLQYGSKLMNITFDPTLESEFASYAFDDGGLKATKEYLIKE
;
A
#
# COMPACT_ATOMS: atom_id res chain seq x y z
N PHE A 1 14.35 14.66 -7.69
CA PHE A 1 14.84 13.64 -8.64
C PHE A 1 15.23 14.28 -9.94
N LYS A 2 16.43 14.00 -10.44
CA LYS A 2 16.88 14.42 -11.76
C LYS A 2 17.48 13.22 -12.50
N TYR A 3 17.05 13.02 -13.75
CA TYR A 3 17.57 11.99 -14.65
C TYR A 3 18.02 12.62 -15.96
N VAL A 4 19.25 12.31 -16.38
CA VAL A 4 19.81 12.77 -17.66
C VAL A 4 20.48 11.57 -18.33
N SER A 5 20.23 11.39 -19.62
CA SER A 5 20.83 10.29 -20.35
C SER A 5 21.33 10.72 -21.75
N SER A 6 22.22 9.89 -22.33
CA SER A 6 22.79 10.13 -23.66
C SER A 6 21.79 10.04 -24.81
N ASN A 7 20.60 9.46 -24.58
CA ASN A 7 19.51 9.43 -25.57
C ASN A 7 18.71 10.74 -25.64
N GLY A 8 19.11 11.77 -24.88
CA GLY A 8 18.49 13.09 -24.88
C GLY A 8 17.45 13.32 -23.79
N SER A 9 17.27 12.38 -22.86
CA SER A 9 16.39 12.61 -21.72
C SER A 9 16.98 13.63 -20.74
N ASP A 10 16.18 14.62 -20.35
CA ASP A 10 16.47 15.54 -19.22
C ASP A 10 15.17 15.70 -18.41
N ILE A 11 15.06 14.94 -17.35
CA ILE A 11 13.86 14.84 -16.52
C ILE A 11 14.18 15.43 -15.15
N ASN A 12 13.33 16.33 -14.66
CA ASN A 12 13.39 16.89 -13.34
C ASN A 12 12.02 16.74 -12.67
N GLN A 13 11.99 16.08 -11.50
CA GLN A 13 10.77 15.88 -10.73
C GLN A 13 11.01 16.34 -9.29
N GLU A 14 10.02 17.03 -8.74
CA GLU A 14 10.01 17.48 -7.35
C GLU A 14 8.82 16.89 -6.64
N PHE A 15 9.05 16.30 -5.46
CA PHE A 15 8.04 15.61 -4.67
C PHE A 15 7.95 16.28 -3.30
N LEU A 16 6.75 16.73 -2.93
CA LEU A 16 6.43 17.12 -1.57
C LEU A 16 5.71 15.97 -0.90
N MET A 17 6.38 15.32 0.04
CA MET A 17 5.87 14.11 0.69
C MET A 17 5.57 14.38 2.15
N LEU A 18 4.38 13.98 2.60
CA LEU A 18 3.95 14.01 3.99
C LEU A 18 3.77 12.58 4.48
N GLU A 19 4.43 12.24 5.57
CA GLU A 19 4.25 11.00 6.30
C GLU A 19 3.93 11.32 7.76
N PHE A 20 2.82 10.78 8.28
CA PHE A 20 2.50 10.87 9.70
C PHE A 20 1.59 9.72 10.11
N ASP A 21 1.54 9.44 11.41
CA ASP A 21 0.61 8.50 12.01
C ASP A 21 -0.20 9.18 13.11
N LEU A 22 -1.51 8.89 13.14
CA LEU A 22 -2.37 9.18 14.28
C LEU A 22 -2.79 7.85 14.89
N ARG A 23 -2.40 7.63 16.13
CA ARG A 23 -2.81 6.45 16.89
C ARG A 23 -3.15 6.81 18.33
N ALA A 24 -4.09 6.06 18.88
CA ALA A 24 -4.42 6.08 20.30
C ALA A 24 -4.20 4.70 20.89
N THR A 25 -3.69 4.65 22.11
CA THR A 25 -3.50 3.42 22.88
C THR A 25 -4.27 3.54 24.19
N ALA A 26 -5.17 2.60 24.43
CA ALA A 26 -5.88 2.45 25.71
C ALA A 26 -5.23 1.34 26.52
N VAL A 27 -5.16 1.53 27.85
CA VAL A 27 -4.53 0.60 28.78
C VAL A 27 -5.45 0.38 29.99
N ASP A 28 -5.74 -0.89 30.30
CA ASP A 28 -6.38 -1.30 31.53
C ASP A 28 -5.62 -2.48 32.15
N GLY A 29 -4.88 -2.20 33.22
CA GLY A 29 -3.98 -3.17 33.84
C GLY A 29 -2.92 -3.68 32.86
N SER A 30 -2.97 -4.96 32.53
CA SER A 30 -2.08 -5.60 31.53
C SER A 30 -2.68 -5.63 30.11
N ASN A 31 -3.96 -5.27 29.95
CA ASN A 31 -4.60 -5.21 28.64
C ASN A 31 -4.26 -3.88 27.97
N GLN A 32 -3.76 -3.94 26.74
CA GLN A 32 -3.39 -2.78 25.95
C GLN A 32 -3.92 -2.94 24.53
N GLN A 33 -4.68 -1.96 24.08
CA GLN A 33 -5.25 -1.94 22.73
C GLN A 33 -4.89 -0.64 22.01
N THR A 34 -4.65 -0.75 20.72
CA THR A 34 -4.26 0.39 19.88
C THR A 34 -5.16 0.51 18.67
N ARG A 35 -5.60 1.74 18.38
CA ARG A 35 -6.32 2.08 17.17
C ARG A 35 -5.58 3.14 16.39
N THR A 36 -5.54 3.00 15.05
CA THR A 36 -4.89 3.94 14.13
C THR A 36 -5.90 4.58 13.20
N PHE A 37 -5.58 5.75 12.67
CA PHE A 37 -6.33 6.40 11.61
C PHE A 37 -5.77 5.97 10.25
N GLY A 38 -6.60 5.33 9.40
CA GLY A 38 -6.19 4.90 8.06
C GLY A 38 -5.22 3.71 8.02
N GLY A 39 -5.00 3.01 9.17
CA GLY A 39 -4.03 1.94 9.27
C GLY A 39 -2.60 2.42 9.54
N MET A 40 -1.69 1.50 9.71
CA MET A 40 -0.28 1.82 9.92
C MET A 40 0.32 2.36 8.62
N ARG A 41 0.84 3.60 8.65
CA ARG A 41 1.41 4.32 7.48
C ARG A 41 0.45 4.53 6.30
N GLY A 42 -0.84 4.27 6.47
CA GLY A 42 -1.85 4.48 5.43
C GLY A 42 -2.15 5.95 5.11
N THR A 43 -1.54 6.87 5.86
CA THR A 43 -1.75 8.32 5.77
C THR A 43 -0.67 9.05 4.98
N CYS A 44 0.29 8.35 4.37
CA CYS A 44 1.33 8.96 3.54
C CYS A 44 0.77 9.50 2.22
N ARG A 45 1.13 10.75 1.86
CA ARG A 45 0.66 11.41 0.63
C ARG A 45 1.70 12.36 0.06
N GLN A 46 1.61 12.62 -1.24
CA GLN A 46 2.30 13.74 -1.89
C GLN A 46 1.46 15.02 -1.74
N MET A 47 1.52 15.60 -0.56
CA MET A 47 0.78 16.81 -0.17
C MET A 47 1.56 17.59 0.88
N GLY A 48 1.14 18.83 1.13
CA GLY A 48 1.58 19.63 2.27
C GLY A 48 0.66 19.49 3.48
N LEU A 49 0.73 20.47 4.39
CA LEU A 49 -0.05 20.48 5.64
C LEU A 49 -1.56 20.60 5.42
N GLU A 50 -2.01 21.01 4.24
CA GLU A 50 -3.42 21.01 3.84
C GLU A 50 -4.07 19.61 3.94
N TYR A 51 -3.28 18.58 4.02
CA TYR A 51 -3.71 17.21 4.29
C TYR A 51 -4.54 17.10 5.57
N PHE A 52 -4.11 17.78 6.64
CA PHE A 52 -4.77 17.72 7.95
C PHE A 52 -6.21 18.24 7.90
N ASP A 53 -6.44 19.32 7.16
CA ASP A 53 -7.78 19.88 6.96
C ASP A 53 -8.61 19.03 6.00
N LYS A 54 -8.02 18.61 4.87
CA LYS A 54 -8.72 17.84 3.84
C LYS A 54 -9.26 16.50 4.35
N TYR A 55 -8.53 15.85 5.25
CA TYR A 55 -8.91 14.54 5.81
C TYR A 55 -9.42 14.62 7.25
N GLU A 56 -9.71 15.82 7.73
CA GLU A 56 -10.31 16.08 9.05
C GLU A 56 -9.57 15.31 10.19
N ILE A 57 -8.25 15.32 10.16
CA ILE A 57 -7.42 14.51 11.05
C ILE A 57 -7.70 14.81 12.52
N MET A 58 -7.78 16.11 12.88
CA MET A 58 -8.02 16.51 14.26
C MET A 58 -9.43 16.14 14.76
N ALA A 59 -10.43 16.19 13.87
CA ALA A 59 -11.79 15.77 14.19
C ALA A 59 -11.88 14.25 14.44
N ASN A 60 -11.03 13.47 13.76
CA ASN A 60 -10.98 12.01 13.94
C ASN A 60 -10.21 11.57 15.20
N ALA A 61 -9.42 12.42 15.84
CA ALA A 61 -8.58 12.05 16.98
C ALA A 61 -9.40 11.48 18.16
N ASN A 62 -10.52 12.14 18.50
CA ASN A 62 -11.40 11.66 19.57
C ASN A 62 -12.01 10.28 19.25
N ARG A 63 -12.50 10.10 18.03
CA ARG A 63 -13.06 8.82 17.57
C ARG A 63 -12.03 7.69 17.65
N ILE A 64 -10.79 7.93 17.26
CA ILE A 64 -9.71 6.94 17.36
C ILE A 64 -9.41 6.59 18.82
N GLY A 65 -9.45 7.58 19.73
CA GLY A 65 -9.32 7.37 21.18
C GLY A 65 -10.45 6.51 21.75
N GLU A 66 -11.70 6.83 21.44
CA GLU A 66 -12.87 6.09 21.86
C GLU A 66 -12.83 4.64 21.35
N GLN A 67 -12.49 4.41 20.10
CA GLN A 67 -12.35 3.08 19.54
C GLN A 67 -11.21 2.27 20.18
N ALA A 68 -10.12 2.90 20.62
CA ALA A 68 -9.08 2.21 21.37
C ALA A 68 -9.56 1.73 22.74
N ILE A 69 -10.45 2.50 23.38
CA ILE A 69 -11.09 2.10 24.67
C ILE A 69 -12.08 0.97 24.44
N GLU A 70 -12.94 1.06 23.40
CA GLU A 70 -13.89 -0.01 23.05
C GLU A 70 -13.20 -1.36 22.79
N LEU A 71 -11.99 -1.33 22.23
CA LEU A 71 -11.20 -2.54 21.99
C LEU A 71 -10.75 -3.27 23.25
N LEU A 72 -10.69 -2.59 24.42
CA LEU A 72 -10.35 -3.26 25.70
C LEU A 72 -11.40 -4.30 26.11
N ASP A 73 -12.66 -4.05 25.74
CA ASP A 73 -13.81 -4.91 26.06
C ASP A 73 -14.28 -5.74 24.85
N ALA A 74 -13.61 -5.62 23.71
CA ALA A 74 -13.99 -6.35 22.51
C ALA A 74 -13.71 -7.85 22.67
N GLU A 75 -14.61 -8.67 22.14
CA GLU A 75 -14.42 -10.12 22.06
C GLU A 75 -13.29 -10.45 21.08
N ASP A 76 -12.58 -11.54 21.33
CA ASP A 76 -11.58 -12.04 20.40
C ASP A 76 -12.20 -12.43 19.04
N CYS A 77 -11.45 -12.18 17.99
CA CYS A 77 -11.87 -12.58 16.65
C CYS A 77 -12.12 -14.11 16.62
N PRO A 78 -13.28 -14.58 16.13
CA PRO A 78 -13.57 -16.01 16.09
C PRO A 78 -12.58 -16.75 15.19
N THR A 79 -12.26 -17.97 15.60
CA THR A 79 -11.41 -18.90 14.81
C THR A 79 -12.30 -19.88 14.07
N GLY A 80 -12.12 -19.99 12.76
CA GLY A 80 -12.90 -20.90 11.93
C GLY A 80 -12.83 -20.55 10.44
N GLU A 81 -13.50 -21.34 9.63
CA GLU A 81 -13.71 -21.06 8.21
C GLU A 81 -14.94 -20.15 8.07
N MET A 82 -14.75 -18.99 7.45
CA MET A 82 -15.79 -17.99 7.29
C MET A 82 -15.52 -17.05 6.13
N ASP A 83 -16.58 -16.37 5.67
CA ASP A 83 -16.41 -15.27 4.73
C ASP A 83 -15.78 -14.05 5.43
N VAL A 84 -14.83 -13.41 4.75
CA VAL A 84 -14.08 -12.27 5.30
C VAL A 84 -14.22 -11.07 4.39
N VAL A 85 -14.59 -9.93 4.96
CA VAL A 85 -14.54 -8.62 4.30
C VAL A 85 -13.35 -7.86 4.86
N ILE A 86 -12.36 -7.57 3.99
CA ILE A 86 -11.13 -6.87 4.37
C ILE A 86 -11.27 -5.40 4.02
N ALA A 87 -11.09 -4.52 5.00
CA ALA A 87 -11.10 -3.08 4.79
C ALA A 87 -9.89 -2.62 3.95
N PRO A 88 -10.00 -1.48 3.22
CA PRO A 88 -8.95 -1.02 2.30
C PRO A 88 -7.58 -0.84 2.94
N ASP A 89 -7.51 -0.39 4.19
CA ASP A 89 -6.28 -0.17 4.95
C ASP A 89 -5.49 -1.48 5.20
N GLN A 90 -6.18 -2.61 5.38
CA GLN A 90 -5.55 -3.92 5.45
C GLN A 90 -5.39 -4.54 4.06
N MET A 91 -6.34 -4.32 3.14
CA MET A 91 -6.28 -4.87 1.79
C MET A 91 -5.10 -4.32 0.99
N MET A 92 -4.72 -3.08 1.22
CA MET A 92 -3.53 -2.46 0.65
C MET A 92 -2.27 -3.30 0.92
N LEU A 93 -2.07 -3.75 2.17
CA LEU A 93 -0.94 -4.61 2.53
C LEU A 93 -1.06 -6.00 1.89
N GLN A 94 -2.26 -6.57 1.87
CA GLN A 94 -2.51 -7.87 1.23
C GLN A 94 -2.15 -7.84 -0.26
N ILE A 95 -2.54 -6.78 -0.98
CA ILE A 95 -2.20 -6.61 -2.41
C ILE A 95 -0.69 -6.45 -2.58
N HIS A 96 -0.04 -5.64 -1.74
CA HIS A 96 1.40 -5.42 -1.76
C HIS A 96 2.18 -6.74 -1.63
N GLU A 97 1.88 -7.53 -0.59
CA GLU A 97 2.61 -8.76 -0.29
C GLU A 97 2.27 -9.91 -1.26
N SER A 98 0.99 -10.09 -1.58
CA SER A 98 0.55 -11.27 -2.33
C SER A 98 0.60 -11.07 -3.85
N ILE A 99 0.65 -9.84 -4.34
CA ILE A 99 0.62 -9.53 -5.76
C ILE A 99 1.82 -8.67 -6.15
N GLY A 100 2.04 -7.55 -5.50
CA GLY A 100 3.12 -6.64 -5.83
C GLY A 100 4.46 -7.35 -5.86
N HIS A 101 4.88 -7.89 -4.74
CA HIS A 101 6.15 -8.62 -4.64
C HIS A 101 6.22 -9.89 -5.48
N ALA A 102 5.11 -10.61 -5.65
CA ALA A 102 5.11 -11.84 -6.45
C ALA A 102 5.30 -11.58 -7.97
N LEU A 103 4.99 -10.37 -8.44
CA LEU A 103 5.12 -9.98 -9.84
C LEU A 103 6.37 -9.15 -10.14
N GLU A 104 7.27 -8.95 -9.18
CA GLU A 104 8.57 -8.33 -9.41
C GLU A 104 9.44 -9.26 -10.29
N VAL A 105 9.91 -8.72 -11.41
CA VAL A 105 10.63 -9.52 -12.43
C VAL A 105 11.94 -10.09 -11.89
N ASP A 106 12.66 -9.36 -11.07
CA ASP A 106 13.90 -9.81 -10.41
C ASP A 106 13.65 -10.97 -9.44
N ARG A 107 12.52 -10.98 -8.72
CA ARG A 107 12.10 -12.15 -7.92
C ARG A 107 11.69 -13.34 -8.78
N ILE A 108 11.00 -13.12 -9.90
CA ILE A 108 10.63 -14.15 -10.86
C ILE A 108 11.89 -14.79 -11.48
N LEU A 109 12.88 -13.99 -11.83
CA LEU A 109 14.16 -14.44 -12.36
C LEU A 109 15.09 -15.06 -11.31
N GLY A 110 14.86 -14.77 -10.03
CA GLY A 110 15.62 -15.30 -8.90
C GLY A 110 16.82 -14.43 -8.50
N ASP A 111 16.94 -13.22 -9.02
CA ASP A 111 18.04 -12.29 -8.73
C ASP A 111 18.02 -11.84 -7.26
N GLU A 112 16.82 -11.69 -6.68
CA GLU A 112 16.59 -11.29 -5.29
C GLU A 112 16.59 -12.47 -4.28
N ARG A 113 16.88 -13.69 -4.72
CA ARG A 113 16.69 -14.91 -3.92
C ARG A 113 17.40 -14.91 -2.58
N ASN A 114 18.58 -14.33 -2.49
CA ASN A 114 19.38 -14.31 -1.27
C ASN A 114 19.00 -13.22 -0.29
N TYR A 115 18.24 -12.23 -0.72
CA TYR A 115 17.86 -11.05 0.07
C TYR A 115 16.37 -11.00 0.36
N ALA A 116 15.54 -10.95 -0.69
CA ALA A 116 14.10 -10.71 -0.59
C ALA A 116 13.26 -11.95 -0.98
N GLY A 117 13.90 -13.08 -1.26
CA GLY A 117 13.23 -14.32 -1.65
C GLY A 117 12.98 -14.42 -3.15
N TRP A 118 11.98 -15.18 -3.52
CA TRP A 118 11.63 -15.51 -4.88
C TRP A 118 10.11 -15.48 -5.08
N SER A 119 9.66 -15.59 -6.32
CA SER A 119 8.24 -15.70 -6.65
C SER A 119 7.84 -17.14 -6.97
N PHE A 120 6.57 -17.49 -6.71
CA PHE A 120 5.95 -18.69 -7.26
C PHE A 120 5.57 -18.54 -8.74
N VAL A 121 5.43 -17.28 -9.22
CA VAL A 121 5.15 -16.96 -10.62
C VAL A 121 6.40 -17.17 -11.47
N LYS A 122 6.22 -17.67 -12.67
CA LYS A 122 7.27 -17.92 -13.65
C LYS A 122 6.97 -17.18 -14.95
N LEU A 123 7.99 -17.01 -15.80
CA LEU A 123 7.80 -16.32 -17.08
C LEU A 123 6.78 -17.02 -17.99
N GLU A 124 6.72 -18.37 -17.96
CA GLU A 124 5.74 -19.14 -18.73
C GLU A 124 4.28 -18.97 -18.25
N ASP A 125 4.06 -18.41 -17.06
CA ASP A 125 2.74 -18.21 -16.50
C ASP A 125 2.05 -16.96 -17.07
N PHE A 126 2.82 -16.05 -17.66
CA PHE A 126 2.27 -14.82 -18.22
C PHE A 126 1.25 -15.10 -19.32
N GLY A 127 0.05 -14.52 -19.17
CA GLY A 127 -1.07 -14.70 -20.08
C GLY A 127 -1.82 -16.03 -19.96
N THR A 128 -1.44 -16.90 -19.01
CA THR A 128 -2.08 -18.21 -18.83
C THR A 128 -2.48 -18.53 -17.39
N LEU A 129 -1.77 -17.99 -16.39
CA LEU A 129 -2.06 -18.23 -14.98
C LEU A 129 -3.33 -17.48 -14.56
N GLN A 130 -4.33 -18.22 -14.12
CA GLN A 130 -5.43 -17.64 -13.37
C GLN A 130 -4.96 -17.39 -11.94
N TYR A 131 -4.64 -16.15 -11.61
CA TYR A 131 -4.06 -15.76 -10.32
C TYR A 131 -5.07 -15.85 -9.17
N GLY A 132 -6.32 -15.58 -9.46
CA GLY A 132 -7.38 -15.59 -8.47
C GLY A 132 -8.77 -15.72 -9.08
N SER A 133 -9.74 -15.08 -8.46
CA SER A 133 -11.11 -15.05 -8.96
C SER A 133 -11.19 -14.27 -10.28
N LYS A 134 -12.11 -14.67 -11.18
CA LYS A 134 -12.42 -13.92 -12.41
C LYS A 134 -12.91 -12.48 -12.19
N LEU A 135 -13.20 -12.11 -10.94
CA LEU A 135 -13.55 -10.75 -10.57
C LEU A 135 -12.31 -9.90 -10.21
N MET A 136 -11.15 -10.53 -10.07
CA MET A 136 -9.94 -9.85 -9.64
C MET A 136 -9.26 -9.15 -10.81
N ASN A 137 -9.13 -7.82 -10.69
CA ASN A 137 -8.36 -7.00 -11.62
C ASN A 137 -7.50 -6.05 -10.80
N ILE A 138 -6.19 -6.15 -10.96
CA ILE A 138 -5.21 -5.36 -10.22
C ILE A 138 -4.44 -4.49 -11.19
N THR A 139 -4.34 -3.21 -10.90
CA THR A 139 -3.58 -2.26 -11.71
C THR A 139 -2.41 -1.71 -10.91
N PHE A 140 -1.32 -1.43 -11.60
CA PHE A 140 -0.28 -0.51 -11.20
C PHE A 140 -0.60 0.86 -11.83
N ASP A 141 -0.76 1.88 -11.00
CA ASP A 141 -1.14 3.21 -11.49
C ASP A 141 -0.35 4.32 -10.78
N PRO A 142 0.86 4.65 -11.27
CA PRO A 142 1.68 5.70 -10.67
C PRO A 142 1.21 7.12 -11.04
N THR A 143 0.09 7.26 -11.77
CA THR A 143 -0.43 8.56 -12.22
C THR A 143 -1.51 9.13 -11.30
N LEU A 144 -1.87 8.42 -10.24
CA LEU A 144 -2.87 8.86 -9.26
C LEU A 144 -2.39 10.11 -8.51
N GLU A 145 -3.18 11.17 -8.56
CA GLU A 145 -2.83 12.43 -7.90
C GLU A 145 -2.75 12.26 -6.39
N SER A 146 -1.73 12.85 -5.78
CA SER A 146 -1.47 12.86 -4.34
C SER A 146 -1.15 11.51 -3.69
N GLU A 147 -1.11 10.41 -4.43
CA GLU A 147 -0.64 9.15 -3.86
C GLU A 147 0.87 9.19 -3.62
N PHE A 148 1.31 8.57 -2.50
CA PHE A 148 2.70 8.69 -2.03
C PHE A 148 3.73 8.20 -3.04
N ALA A 149 3.43 7.12 -3.77
CA ALA A 149 4.32 6.48 -4.74
C ALA A 149 4.09 6.94 -6.19
N SER A 150 3.31 8.01 -6.43
CA SER A 150 3.05 8.49 -7.78
C SER A 150 4.22 9.31 -8.33
N TYR A 151 4.43 9.22 -9.64
CA TYR A 151 5.48 9.93 -10.37
C TYR A 151 5.10 10.15 -11.83
N ALA A 152 5.80 11.03 -12.53
CA ALA A 152 5.63 11.23 -13.95
C ALA A 152 6.58 10.35 -14.80
N PHE A 153 7.79 10.10 -14.29
CA PHE A 153 8.79 9.23 -14.88
C PHE A 153 9.47 8.41 -13.78
N ASP A 154 9.75 7.15 -14.07
CA ASP A 154 10.49 6.28 -13.16
C ASP A 154 12.01 6.60 -13.15
N ASP A 155 12.79 5.87 -12.37
CA ASP A 155 14.24 6.02 -12.25
C ASP A 155 15.02 5.55 -13.50
N GLY A 156 14.39 4.83 -14.40
CA GLY A 156 14.87 4.48 -15.74
C GLY A 156 14.53 5.52 -16.82
N GLY A 157 13.72 6.53 -16.46
CA GLY A 157 13.28 7.58 -17.40
C GLY A 157 12.07 7.18 -18.24
N LEU A 158 11.35 6.12 -17.90
CA LEU A 158 10.11 5.72 -18.54
C LEU A 158 8.95 6.55 -18.00
N LYS A 159 8.09 7.00 -18.90
CA LYS A 159 6.89 7.74 -18.52
C LYS A 159 5.90 6.83 -17.78
N ALA A 160 5.35 7.35 -16.68
CA ALA A 160 4.31 6.69 -15.94
C ALA A 160 3.05 6.43 -16.77
N THR A 161 2.57 5.22 -16.74
CA THR A 161 1.31 4.77 -17.36
C THR A 161 0.58 3.82 -16.41
N LYS A 162 -0.74 3.79 -16.53
CA LYS A 162 -1.56 2.81 -15.82
C LYS A 162 -1.51 1.48 -16.56
N GLU A 163 -1.11 0.42 -15.88
CA GLU A 163 -1.00 -0.92 -16.42
C GLU A 163 -1.76 -1.95 -15.58
N TYR A 164 -2.23 -3.03 -16.19
CA TYR A 164 -2.74 -4.16 -15.48
C TYR A 164 -1.59 -5.09 -15.02
N LEU A 165 -1.52 -5.35 -13.73
CA LEU A 165 -0.71 -6.45 -13.19
C LEU A 165 -1.46 -7.78 -13.33
N ILE A 166 -2.76 -7.76 -13.04
CA ILE A 166 -3.66 -8.91 -13.21
C ILE A 166 -4.91 -8.40 -13.93
N LYS A 167 -5.31 -9.13 -14.97
CA LYS A 167 -6.54 -8.93 -15.72
C LYS A 167 -7.13 -10.29 -16.03
N GLU A 168 -8.18 -10.66 -15.30
CA GLU A 168 -8.91 -11.91 -15.43
C GLU A 168 -10.09 -11.81 -16.44
#